data_1593ecef79e92de6562b3ecb36f04e6b
#
_entry.id   1593ecef79e92de6562b3ecb36f04e6b
#
_cell.length_a   1.000
_cell.length_b   1.000
_cell.length_c   1.000
_cell.angle_alpha   90.00
_cell.angle_beta   90.00
_cell.angle_gamma   90.00
#
_symmetry.space_group_name_H-M   'P 1'
#
loop_
_entity.id
_entity.type
_entity.pdbx_description
1 polymer ?
#
loop_
_entity_poly.entity_id
_entity_poly.type
_entity_poly.pdbx_seq_one_letter_code
_entity_poly.pdbx_strand_id
1 'polypeptide(L)'
;MAKKKESTLPTHPGELLKEELETRMMTQTTFSDLLGISYGVMKEILYGNRPMTCDIALLVEAAWGIDSELLVSMQGRYNLAQARLNPDIGKQMRSVRRVFQNT
;
A
#
# COMPACT_ATOMS: atom_id res chain seq x y z
N MET A 1 16.08 -3.38 -18.86
CA MET A 1 15.56 -3.45 -18.51
C MET A 1 15.01 -3.96 -17.74
N ALA A 2 15.02 -3.85 -17.06
CA ALA A 2 14.51 -4.54 -16.22
C ALA A 2 13.24 -4.72 -16.28
N LYS A 3 12.86 -5.25 -16.22
CA LYS A 3 11.80 -5.50 -16.32
C LYS A 3 11.04 -5.39 -15.31
N LYS A 4 10.26 -4.89 -15.23
CA LYS A 4 9.38 -4.73 -14.36
C LYS A 4 8.83 -5.95 -14.01
N LYS A 5 8.51 -6.16 -12.88
CA LYS A 5 8.01 -7.32 -12.52
C LYS A 5 6.70 -7.52 -13.10
N GLU A 6 6.34 -8.69 -13.34
CA GLU A 6 5.14 -9.00 -13.92
C GLU A 6 4.12 -9.32 -12.92
N SER A 7 4.08 -8.64 -11.84
CA SER A 7 3.11 -8.84 -10.79
C SER A 7 1.73 -8.45 -11.26
N THR A 8 0.73 -9.22 -10.90
CA THR A 8 -0.64 -8.85 -11.16
C THR A 8 -1.19 -7.95 -10.07
N LEU A 9 -0.42 -7.72 -9.01
CA LEU A 9 -0.85 -6.87 -7.91
C LEU A 9 -0.35 -5.45 -8.10
N PRO A 10 -1.18 -4.47 -7.75
CA PRO A 10 -0.70 -3.10 -7.71
C PRO A 10 0.40 -2.96 -6.68
N THR A 11 1.19 -1.93 -6.83
CA THR A 11 2.31 -1.68 -5.93
C THR A 11 1.80 -1.20 -4.58
N HIS A 12 2.33 -1.79 -3.52
CA HIS A 12 2.06 -1.31 -2.17
C HIS A 12 2.79 0.03 -1.97
N PRO A 13 2.14 1.02 -1.31
CA PRO A 13 2.81 2.32 -1.15
C PRO A 13 4.12 2.24 -0.37
N GLY A 14 4.34 1.18 0.41
CA GLY A 14 5.63 1.00 1.08
C GLY A 14 6.79 0.88 0.11
N GLU A 15 6.56 0.33 -1.08
CA GLU A 15 7.60 0.27 -2.10
C GLU A 15 8.05 1.66 -2.51
N LEU A 16 7.09 2.56 -2.68
CA LEU A 16 7.42 3.93 -3.03
C LEU A 16 8.27 4.57 -1.94
N LEU A 17 7.91 4.35 -0.68
CA LEU A 17 8.69 4.90 0.42
C LEU A 17 10.10 4.32 0.45
N LYS A 18 10.26 3.04 0.16
CA LYS A 18 11.59 2.44 0.13
C LYS A 18 12.46 3.10 -0.92
N GLU A 19 11.90 3.32 -2.10
CA GLU A 19 12.65 3.99 -3.16
C GLU A 19 13.02 5.40 -2.78
N GLU A 20 12.10 6.12 -2.12
CA GLU A 20 12.38 7.48 -1.69
C GLU A 20 13.47 7.54 -0.64
N LEU A 21 13.47 6.56 0.28
CA LEU A 21 14.54 6.51 1.28
C LEU A 21 15.90 6.36 0.60
N GLU A 22 15.98 5.48 -0.40
CA GLU A 22 17.22 5.28 -1.11
C GLU A 22 17.64 6.55 -1.85
N THR A 23 16.70 7.15 -2.58
CA THR A 23 17.00 8.36 -3.33
C THR A 23 17.46 9.48 -2.43
N ARG A 24 16.87 9.59 -1.25
CA ARG A 24 17.20 10.65 -0.32
C ARG A 24 18.36 10.29 0.59
N MET A 25 18.90 9.08 0.44
CA MET A 25 20.00 8.59 1.26
C MET A 25 19.65 8.70 2.75
N MET A 26 18.42 8.32 3.07
CA MET A 26 17.94 8.40 4.44
C MET A 26 17.68 7.00 4.96
N THR A 27 18.03 6.74 6.22
CA THR A 27 17.80 5.43 6.80
C THR A 27 16.37 5.30 7.29
N GLN A 28 15.92 4.08 7.39
CA GLN A 28 14.62 3.77 7.93
C GLN A 28 14.48 4.29 9.36
N THR A 29 15.54 4.14 10.16
CA THR A 29 15.52 4.61 11.55
C THR A 29 15.29 6.12 11.61
N THR A 30 16.03 6.87 10.81
CA THR A 30 15.89 8.32 10.79
C THR A 30 14.48 8.72 10.38
N PHE A 31 13.95 8.08 9.35
CA PHE A 31 12.63 8.42 8.86
C PHE A 31 11.56 8.10 9.90
N SER A 32 11.66 6.93 10.55
CA SER A 32 10.73 6.56 11.60
C SER A 32 10.73 7.59 12.71
N ASP A 33 11.92 8.01 13.12
CA ASP A 33 12.06 9.00 14.19
C ASP A 33 11.43 10.32 13.79
N LEU A 34 11.67 10.77 12.56
CA LEU A 34 11.12 12.02 12.10
C LEU A 34 9.59 12.02 12.07
N LEU A 35 9.00 10.90 11.71
CA LEU A 35 7.55 10.81 11.66
C LEU A 35 6.91 10.43 12.98
N GLY A 36 7.74 10.10 13.98
CA GLY A 36 7.20 9.69 15.28
C GLY A 36 6.53 8.32 15.22
N ILE A 37 6.99 7.46 14.34
CA ILE A 37 6.45 6.12 14.15
C ILE A 37 7.49 5.11 14.61
N SER A 38 7.06 4.04 15.28
CA SER A 38 8.03 3.05 15.72
C SER A 38 8.74 2.41 14.53
N TYR A 39 9.97 1.99 14.76
CA TYR A 39 10.77 1.33 13.72
C TYR A 39 10.05 0.09 13.19
N GLY A 40 9.45 -0.69 14.10
CA GLY A 40 8.77 -1.92 13.69
C GLY A 40 7.56 -1.66 12.80
N VAL A 41 6.76 -0.66 13.15
CA VAL A 41 5.61 -0.29 12.32
C VAL A 41 6.08 0.19 10.96
N MET A 42 7.08 1.05 10.93
CA MET A 42 7.60 1.55 9.67
C MET A 42 8.11 0.41 8.80
N LYS A 43 8.85 -0.54 9.42
CA LYS A 43 9.39 -1.66 8.69
C LYS A 43 8.28 -2.49 8.06
N GLU A 44 7.20 -2.72 8.80
CA GLU A 44 6.08 -3.49 8.26
C GLU A 44 5.42 -2.80 7.08
N ILE A 45 5.31 -1.47 7.15
CA ILE A 45 4.74 -0.71 6.04
C ILE A 45 5.64 -0.80 4.81
N LEU A 46 6.93 -0.61 5.02
CA LEU A 46 7.88 -0.62 3.91
C LEU A 46 7.91 -1.95 3.17
N TYR A 47 7.70 -3.03 3.90
CA TYR A 47 7.72 -4.35 3.29
C TYR A 47 6.33 -4.88 2.93
N GLY A 48 5.31 -4.03 3.01
CA GLY A 48 3.98 -4.40 2.55
C GLY A 48 3.20 -5.27 3.51
N ASN A 49 3.66 -5.41 4.75
CA ASN A 49 3.02 -6.27 5.73
C ASN A 49 2.04 -5.53 6.63
N ARG A 50 1.88 -4.24 6.40
CA ARG A 50 0.94 -3.42 7.16
C ARG A 50 0.45 -2.32 6.23
N PRO A 51 -0.84 -2.03 6.25
CA PRO A 51 -1.36 -0.98 5.38
C PRO A 51 -0.90 0.40 5.82
N MET A 52 -0.74 1.29 4.86
CA MET A 52 -0.48 2.69 5.15
C MET A 52 -1.81 3.34 5.48
N THR A 53 -1.91 3.89 6.69
CA THR A 53 -3.12 4.57 7.11
C THR A 53 -3.13 6.01 6.61
N CYS A 54 -4.28 6.66 6.68
CA CYS A 54 -4.39 8.05 6.26
C CYS A 54 -3.48 8.94 7.10
N ASP A 55 -3.39 8.66 8.41
CA ASP A 55 -2.54 9.46 9.27
C ASP A 55 -1.09 9.39 8.82
N ILE A 56 -0.60 8.20 8.53
CA ILE A 56 0.78 8.03 8.10
C ILE A 56 1.00 8.68 6.73
N ALA A 57 0.02 8.55 5.83
CA ALA A 57 0.13 9.19 4.52
C ALA A 57 0.28 10.71 4.67
N LEU A 58 -0.47 11.31 5.59
CA LEU A 58 -0.38 12.75 5.81
C LEU A 58 0.98 13.13 6.38
N LEU A 59 1.54 12.29 7.25
CA LEU A 59 2.87 12.56 7.79
C LEU A 59 3.93 12.48 6.69
N VAL A 60 3.80 11.51 5.79
CA VAL A 60 4.72 11.39 4.67
C VAL A 60 4.59 12.61 3.75
N GLU A 61 3.37 13.04 3.51
CA GLU A 61 3.15 14.24 2.69
C GLU A 61 3.82 15.44 3.34
N ALA A 62 3.66 15.60 4.65
CA ALA A 62 4.28 16.72 5.35
C ALA A 62 5.81 16.66 5.25
N ALA A 63 6.36 15.45 5.31
CA ALA A 63 7.80 15.30 5.30
C ALA A 63 8.41 15.47 3.91
N TRP A 64 7.79 14.88 2.91
CA TRP A 64 8.40 14.76 1.58
C TRP A 64 7.60 15.40 0.46
N GLY A 65 6.41 15.87 0.73
CA GLY A 65 5.57 16.48 -0.30
C GLY A 65 4.91 15.48 -1.25
N ILE A 66 4.95 14.19 -0.91
CA ILE A 66 4.27 13.18 -1.72
C ILE A 66 2.78 13.26 -1.40
N ASP A 67 1.97 13.29 -2.44
CA ASP A 67 0.52 13.44 -2.30
C ASP A 67 -0.08 12.32 -1.46
N SER A 68 -0.70 12.67 -0.35
CA SER A 68 -1.31 11.69 0.53
C SER A 68 -2.43 10.93 -0.17
N GLU A 69 -3.17 11.57 -1.08
CA GLU A 69 -4.22 10.87 -1.82
C GLU A 69 -3.64 9.79 -2.72
N LEU A 70 -2.49 10.05 -3.30
CA LEU A 70 -1.82 9.03 -4.09
C LEU A 70 -1.48 7.82 -3.22
N LEU A 71 -0.90 8.07 -2.04
CA LEU A 71 -0.50 6.99 -1.16
C LEU A 71 -1.69 6.15 -0.72
N VAL A 72 -2.78 6.81 -0.35
CA VAL A 72 -3.99 6.11 0.10
C VAL A 72 -4.63 5.35 -1.05
N SER A 73 -4.63 5.93 -2.24
CA SER A 73 -5.14 5.24 -3.42
C SER A 73 -4.36 3.98 -3.73
N MET A 74 -3.04 4.07 -3.63
CA MET A 74 -2.19 2.90 -3.85
C MET A 74 -2.55 1.79 -2.87
N GLN A 75 -2.74 2.14 -1.61
CA GLN A 75 -3.10 1.15 -0.60
C GLN A 75 -4.45 0.53 -0.91
N GLY A 76 -5.42 1.34 -1.31
CA GLY A 76 -6.75 0.84 -1.63
C GLY A 76 -6.74 -0.15 -2.79
N ARG A 77 -6.00 0.19 -3.84
CA ARG A 77 -5.88 -0.71 -4.99
C ARG A 77 -5.21 -2.01 -4.60
N TYR A 78 -4.17 -1.91 -3.77
CA TYR A 78 -3.47 -3.09 -3.31
C TYR A 78 -4.42 -3.98 -2.50
N ASN A 79 -5.18 -3.38 -1.59
CA ASN A 79 -6.12 -4.13 -0.76
C ASN A 79 -7.18 -4.82 -1.59
N LEU A 80 -7.72 -4.14 -2.58
CA LEU A 80 -8.73 -4.73 -3.45
C LEU A 80 -8.17 -5.91 -4.22
N ALA A 81 -6.95 -5.76 -4.73
CA ALA A 81 -6.33 -6.85 -5.48
C ALA A 81 -6.09 -8.06 -4.58
N GLN A 82 -5.68 -7.82 -3.34
CA GLN A 82 -5.48 -8.91 -2.39
C GLN A 82 -6.80 -9.61 -2.09
N ALA A 83 -7.86 -8.83 -1.87
CA ALA A 83 -9.16 -9.40 -1.57
C ALA A 83 -9.67 -10.26 -2.72
N ARG A 84 -9.40 -9.82 -3.96
CA ARG A 84 -9.85 -10.57 -5.13
C ARG A 84 -9.17 -11.91 -5.29
N LEU A 85 -8.04 -12.10 -4.65
CA LEU A 85 -7.35 -13.39 -4.70
C LEU A 85 -7.97 -14.41 -3.77
N ASN A 86 -8.84 -13.98 -2.85
CA ASN A 86 -9.49 -14.88 -1.93
C ASN A 86 -10.61 -15.64 -2.66
N PRO A 87 -10.51 -16.96 -2.81
CA PRO A 87 -11.54 -17.70 -3.56
C PRO A 87 -12.92 -17.64 -2.91
N ASP A 88 -12.98 -17.45 -1.60
CA ASP A 88 -14.26 -17.35 -0.93
C ASP A 88 -15.02 -16.10 -1.35
N ILE A 89 -14.33 -14.96 -1.45
CA ILE A 89 -15.01 -13.74 -1.88
C ILE A 89 -15.47 -13.88 -3.33
N GLY A 90 -14.67 -14.56 -4.15
CA GLY A 90 -15.07 -14.82 -5.53
C GLY A 90 -16.36 -15.59 -5.63
N LYS A 91 -16.50 -16.62 -4.80
CA LYS A 91 -17.72 -17.41 -4.78
C LYS A 91 -18.91 -16.56 -4.33
N GLN A 92 -18.71 -15.77 -3.28
CA GLN A 92 -19.79 -14.93 -2.79
C GLN A 92 -20.20 -13.90 -3.84
N MET A 93 -19.25 -13.33 -4.54
CA MET A 93 -19.57 -12.36 -5.58
C MET A 93 -20.40 -13.00 -6.68
N ARG A 94 -20.08 -14.21 -7.06
CA ARG A 94 -20.85 -14.90 -8.08
C ARG A 94 -22.28 -15.16 -7.61
N SER A 95 -22.44 -15.55 -6.34
CA SER A 95 -23.76 -15.77 -5.80
C SER A 95 -24.59 -14.50 -5.76
N VAL A 96 -23.99 -13.42 -5.31
CA VAL A 96 -24.68 -12.14 -5.24
C VAL A 96 -25.08 -11.70 -6.65
N ARG A 97 -24.16 -11.79 -7.60
CA ARG A 97 -24.42 -11.37 -8.97
C ARG A 97 -25.57 -12.14 -9.57
N ARG A 98 -25.61 -13.44 -9.30
CA ARG A 98 -26.67 -14.30 -9.85
C ARG A 98 -28.04 -13.86 -9.36
N VAL A 99 -28.13 -13.51 -8.06
CA VAL A 99 -29.40 -13.06 -7.50
C VAL A 99 -29.87 -11.80 -8.21
N PHE A 100 -28.99 -10.83 -8.40
CA PHE A 100 -29.41 -9.56 -8.96
C PHE A 100 -29.54 -9.57 -10.47
N GLN A 101 -28.89 -10.50 -11.13
CA GLN A 101 -29.03 -10.57 -12.58
C GLN A 101 -30.33 -11.24 -13.01
N ASN A 102 -30.93 -12.01 -12.13
CA ASN A 102 -32.17 -12.68 -12.45
C ASN A 102 -33.42 -11.87 -12.12
N THR A 103 -33.30 -10.66 -11.70
CA THR A 103 -34.45 -9.82 -11.36
C THR A 103 -34.80 -8.82 -12.42
#